data_9e3d198407c9fe7b6c088aa786942e72
#
_entry.id   9e3d198407c9fe7b6c088aa786942e72
#
_cell.length_a   1.000
_cell.length_b   1.000
_cell.length_c   1.000
_cell.angle_alpha   90.00
_cell.angle_beta   90.00
_cell.angle_gamma   90.00
#
_symmetry.space_group_name_H-M   'P 1'
#
loop_
_entity.id
_entity.type
_entity.pdbx_description
1 polymer ?
#
loop_
_entity_poly.entity_id
_entity_poly.type
_entity_poly.pdbx_seq_one_letter_code
_entity_poly.pdbx_strand_id
1 'polypeptide(L)'
;MSYDLFFRPRSRDVSPEAFFDHFRQRAHYKVANRQAWYQNEDTGVYFVFEHDEAADNADRYPFSFNINFFRPSYFILEAESEVTALITQFGFLVSDPEQRETGDKEYRSEALISGWRYGNEFGCAAAMKNKEDRPELAWLPTSRLHDVWRWNFGRESLQRALGEAQFVPRIIFVRLSGALVTAVVWPDGIPSVLPRVDYLVIGREEFAPRTIFRKRKDTVFVEWTEAEPFITKHSSGKRNEGFDLSYANCPTDIAHFIRGLVRNKPSVSGISPDQVLDSELVEKYI
;
A
#
# COMPACT_ATOMS: atom_id res chain seq x y z
N MET A 1 -7.18 18.50 3.74
CA MET A 1 -5.88 18.99 4.25
C MET A 1 -4.80 18.15 3.60
N SER A 2 -3.77 18.82 3.05
CA SER A 2 -2.67 18.20 2.32
C SER A 2 -1.34 18.85 2.72
N TYR A 3 -0.27 18.19 2.34
CA TYR A 3 1.09 18.70 2.39
C TYR A 3 1.52 19.04 0.97
N ASP A 4 2.06 20.24 0.80
CA ASP A 4 2.48 20.75 -0.47
C ASP A 4 3.99 21.03 -0.48
N LEU A 5 4.69 20.59 -1.52
CA LEU A 5 6.08 20.91 -1.78
C LEU A 5 6.20 21.53 -3.17
N PHE A 6 6.92 22.63 -3.27
CA PHE A 6 7.07 23.36 -4.52
C PHE A 6 8.48 23.23 -5.06
N PHE A 7 8.61 23.16 -6.40
CA PHE A 7 9.88 22.94 -7.08
C PHE A 7 10.16 24.03 -8.11
N ARG A 8 11.42 24.43 -8.19
CA ARG A 8 11.93 25.20 -9.32
C ARG A 8 13.28 24.67 -9.80
N PRO A 9 13.58 24.78 -11.11
CA PRO A 9 14.90 24.43 -11.64
C PRO A 9 16.00 25.31 -11.04
N ARG A 10 17.18 24.70 -10.77
CA ARG A 10 18.35 25.43 -10.26
C ARG A 10 19.04 26.24 -11.36
N SER A 11 19.22 25.67 -12.53
CA SER A 11 20.12 26.21 -13.57
C SER A 11 19.66 25.97 -15.02
N ARG A 12 18.64 25.19 -15.25
CA ARG A 12 18.09 24.88 -16.58
C ARG A 12 16.59 25.01 -16.56
N ASP A 13 16.03 25.59 -17.60
CA ASP A 13 14.60 25.52 -17.79
C ASP A 13 14.21 24.05 -18.00
N VAL A 14 13.31 23.57 -17.18
CA VAL A 14 12.66 22.28 -17.34
C VAL A 14 11.32 22.53 -18.02
N SER A 15 11.18 22.04 -19.24
CA SER A 15 9.91 22.19 -19.94
C SER A 15 8.83 21.32 -19.28
N PRO A 16 7.55 21.74 -19.30
CA PRO A 16 6.45 20.93 -18.81
C PRO A 16 6.40 19.53 -19.45
N GLU A 17 6.75 19.44 -20.74
CA GLU A 17 6.80 18.16 -21.45
C GLU A 17 7.85 17.23 -20.86
N ALA A 18 9.08 17.70 -20.63
CA ALA A 18 10.14 16.92 -20.02
C ALA A 18 9.78 16.47 -18.60
N PHE A 19 9.12 17.34 -17.83
CA PHE A 19 8.61 17.01 -16.51
C PHE A 19 7.58 15.88 -16.56
N PHE A 20 6.60 15.94 -17.45
CA PHE A 20 5.58 14.88 -17.55
C PHE A 20 6.10 13.61 -18.20
N ASP A 21 7.09 13.66 -19.07
CA ASP A 21 7.74 12.49 -19.65
C ASP A 21 8.44 11.64 -18.59
N HIS A 22 8.98 12.27 -17.55
CA HIS A 22 9.54 11.55 -16.40
C HIS A 22 8.53 10.57 -15.79
N PHE A 23 7.27 10.99 -15.68
CA PHE A 23 6.23 10.17 -15.05
C PHE A 23 5.60 9.16 -16.01
N ARG A 24 5.46 9.47 -17.31
CA ARG A 24 4.87 8.56 -18.31
C ARG A 24 5.59 7.22 -18.40
N GLN A 25 6.88 7.18 -18.05
CA GLN A 25 7.71 5.98 -18.12
C GLN A 25 7.74 5.18 -16.80
N ARG A 26 7.07 5.67 -15.76
CA ARG A 26 7.09 5.09 -14.42
C ARG A 26 5.79 4.36 -14.12
N ALA A 27 5.91 3.28 -13.34
CA ALA A 27 4.73 2.53 -12.89
C ALA A 27 3.82 3.39 -12.01
N HIS A 28 2.55 3.06 -11.99
CA HIS A 28 1.51 3.67 -11.16
C HIS A 28 1.15 5.12 -11.50
N TYR A 29 1.70 5.70 -12.57
CA TYR A 29 1.37 7.07 -12.98
C TYR A 29 0.35 7.13 -14.11
N LYS A 30 -0.55 8.10 -13.99
CA LYS A 30 -1.43 8.57 -15.05
C LYS A 30 -1.21 10.07 -15.25
N VAL A 31 -0.75 10.44 -16.45
CA VAL A 31 -0.52 11.85 -16.81
C VAL A 31 -1.69 12.38 -17.62
N ALA A 32 -2.36 13.39 -17.12
CA ALA A 32 -3.46 14.10 -17.79
C ALA A 32 -3.64 15.51 -17.20
N ASN A 33 -4.12 16.47 -17.99
CA ASN A 33 -4.52 17.79 -17.53
C ASN A 33 -3.44 18.49 -16.68
N ARG A 34 -2.15 18.39 -17.07
CA ARG A 34 -1.00 18.97 -16.35
C ARG A 34 -0.79 18.43 -14.95
N GLN A 35 -1.24 17.22 -14.73
CA GLN A 35 -1.09 16.49 -13.50
C GLN A 35 -0.50 15.12 -13.80
N ALA A 36 0.41 14.67 -12.96
CA ALA A 36 0.92 13.31 -12.91
C ALA A 36 0.42 12.66 -11.62
N TRP A 37 -0.66 11.91 -11.72
CA TRP A 37 -1.30 11.20 -10.63
C TRP A 37 -0.59 9.88 -10.39
N TYR A 38 -0.05 9.70 -9.19
CA TYR A 38 0.41 8.42 -8.70
C TYR A 38 -0.74 7.70 -8.00
N GLN A 39 -0.93 6.43 -8.31
CA GLN A 39 -1.87 5.56 -7.60
C GLN A 39 -1.36 4.12 -7.63
N ASN A 40 -0.91 3.61 -6.49
CA ASN A 40 -0.53 2.23 -6.32
C ASN A 40 -1.68 1.45 -5.66
N GLU A 41 -2.38 0.64 -6.45
CA GLU A 41 -3.54 -0.10 -5.97
C GLU A 41 -3.18 -1.18 -4.94
N ASP A 42 -1.93 -1.66 -4.94
CA ASP A 42 -1.48 -2.67 -3.99
C ASP A 42 -1.26 -2.11 -2.59
N THR A 43 -0.74 -0.88 -2.49
CA THR A 43 -0.46 -0.20 -1.22
C THR A 43 -1.56 0.77 -0.81
N GLY A 44 -2.39 1.20 -1.75
CA GLY A 44 -3.40 2.23 -1.57
C GLY A 44 -2.83 3.66 -1.51
N VAL A 45 -1.53 3.84 -1.79
CA VAL A 45 -0.88 5.16 -1.78
C VAL A 45 -1.23 5.93 -3.04
N TYR A 46 -1.52 7.21 -2.88
CA TYR A 46 -1.77 8.14 -3.96
C TYR A 46 -1.31 9.56 -3.63
N PHE A 47 -0.86 10.27 -4.63
CA PHE A 47 -0.43 11.68 -4.58
C PHE A 47 -0.35 12.23 -6.00
N VAL A 48 -0.06 13.53 -6.14
CA VAL A 48 -0.01 14.19 -7.43
C VAL A 48 1.20 15.12 -7.55
N PHE A 49 1.76 15.15 -8.74
CA PHE A 49 2.66 16.22 -9.18
C PHE A 49 1.96 17.08 -10.22
N GLU A 50 2.15 18.38 -10.15
CA GLU A 50 1.45 19.35 -11.00
C GLU A 50 2.40 20.37 -11.62
N HIS A 51 1.98 20.95 -12.74
CA HIS A 51 2.59 22.12 -13.35
C HIS A 51 1.60 23.27 -13.40
N ASP A 52 1.99 24.43 -12.84
CA ASP A 52 1.20 25.67 -12.84
C ASP A 52 1.74 26.63 -13.91
N GLU A 53 0.99 26.85 -15.00
CA GLU A 53 1.33 27.82 -16.05
C GLU A 53 1.38 29.26 -15.57
N ALA A 54 0.57 29.61 -14.56
CA ALA A 54 0.57 30.98 -14.04
C ALA A 54 1.86 31.30 -13.26
N ALA A 55 2.66 30.27 -12.95
CA ALA A 55 3.92 30.37 -12.23
C ALA A 55 5.17 30.40 -13.15
N ASP A 56 5.01 30.49 -14.48
CA ASP A 56 6.12 30.49 -15.45
C ASP A 56 7.01 31.77 -15.39
N ASN A 57 6.89 32.60 -14.38
CA ASN A 57 7.83 33.70 -14.10
C ASN A 57 9.01 33.20 -13.27
N ALA A 58 10.22 33.70 -13.55
CA ALA A 58 11.51 33.25 -13.02
C ALA A 58 11.61 33.20 -11.48
N ASP A 59 10.72 33.90 -10.77
CA ASP A 59 10.70 33.94 -9.29
C ASP A 59 9.65 33.00 -8.68
N ARG A 60 9.00 32.15 -9.45
CA ARG A 60 7.94 31.25 -8.99
C ARG A 60 8.35 29.79 -9.13
N TYR A 61 7.62 28.94 -8.43
CA TYR A 61 7.79 27.50 -8.44
C TYR A 61 6.76 26.88 -9.39
N PRO A 62 7.14 26.57 -10.65
CA PRO A 62 6.17 26.11 -11.65
C PRO A 62 5.69 24.68 -11.42
N PHE A 63 6.37 23.91 -10.57
CA PHE A 63 6.03 22.53 -10.29
C PHE A 63 5.72 22.35 -8.81
N SER A 64 4.79 21.45 -8.53
CA SER A 64 4.41 21.11 -7.15
C SER A 64 4.17 19.62 -6.96
N PHE A 65 4.24 19.21 -5.71
CA PHE A 65 3.85 17.90 -5.20
C PHE A 65 2.80 18.12 -4.11
N ASN A 66 1.75 17.29 -4.14
CA ASN A 66 0.70 17.31 -3.13
C ASN A 66 0.37 15.90 -2.65
N ILE A 67 0.30 15.72 -1.33
CA ILE A 67 -0.10 14.48 -0.68
C ILE A 67 -1.01 14.77 0.51
N ASN A 68 -2.09 13.99 0.63
CA ASN A 68 -3.06 14.18 1.69
C ASN A 68 -2.51 13.84 3.07
N PHE A 69 -2.99 14.58 4.08
CA PHE A 69 -2.91 14.21 5.49
C PHE A 69 -4.01 13.21 5.88
N PHE A 70 -3.96 12.76 7.11
CA PHE A 70 -4.87 11.78 7.67
C PHE A 70 -4.79 10.44 6.91
N ARG A 71 -3.55 9.99 6.74
CA ARG A 71 -3.16 8.75 6.07
C ARG A 71 -2.15 7.95 6.90
N PRO A 72 -2.03 6.63 6.67
CA PRO A 72 -1.01 5.82 7.34
C PRO A 72 0.40 6.32 7.04
N SER A 73 1.30 6.15 8.02
CA SER A 73 2.65 6.70 7.98
C SER A 73 3.52 6.24 6.80
N TYR A 74 3.20 5.14 6.17
CA TYR A 74 3.93 4.65 5.00
C TYR A 74 3.62 5.44 3.71
N PHE A 75 2.56 6.27 3.69
CA PHE A 75 2.24 7.11 2.53
C PHE A 75 3.41 8.01 2.14
N ILE A 76 3.98 8.69 3.12
CA ILE A 76 5.12 9.57 2.85
C ILE A 76 6.39 8.80 2.52
N LEU A 77 6.55 7.56 2.99
CA LEU A 77 7.72 6.74 2.67
C LEU A 77 7.72 6.30 1.20
N GLU A 78 6.54 5.95 0.66
CA GLU A 78 6.39 5.62 -0.76
C GLU A 78 6.52 6.87 -1.64
N ALA A 79 5.89 7.97 -1.24
CA ALA A 79 5.97 9.24 -1.97
C ALA A 79 7.38 9.84 -1.98
N GLU A 80 8.14 9.70 -0.89
CA GLU A 80 9.50 10.22 -0.77
C GLU A 80 10.42 9.66 -1.86
N SER A 81 10.31 8.38 -2.17
CA SER A 81 11.12 7.76 -3.22
C SER A 81 10.88 8.38 -4.60
N GLU A 82 9.64 8.79 -4.89
CA GLU A 82 9.25 9.43 -6.13
C GLU A 82 9.70 10.90 -6.18
N VAL A 83 9.59 11.63 -5.06
CA VAL A 83 10.13 13.00 -4.93
C VAL A 83 11.65 12.98 -5.10
N THR A 84 12.34 12.07 -4.45
CA THR A 84 13.81 11.91 -4.60
C THR A 84 14.21 11.61 -6.05
N ALA A 85 13.46 10.75 -6.74
CA ALA A 85 13.73 10.44 -8.15
C ALA A 85 13.56 11.68 -9.05
N LEU A 86 12.51 12.48 -8.83
CA LEU A 86 12.28 13.74 -9.55
C LEU A 86 13.40 14.76 -9.31
N ILE A 87 13.77 14.98 -8.04
CA ILE A 87 14.84 15.90 -7.66
C ILE A 87 16.17 15.47 -8.28
N THR A 88 16.48 14.18 -8.25
CA THR A 88 17.71 13.62 -8.83
C THR A 88 17.76 13.83 -10.34
N GLN A 89 16.61 13.68 -11.02
CA GLN A 89 16.52 13.83 -12.48
C GLN A 89 16.74 15.27 -12.95
N PHE A 90 16.14 16.25 -12.25
CA PHE A 90 16.09 17.63 -12.71
C PHE A 90 16.94 18.63 -11.90
N GLY A 91 17.45 18.23 -10.76
CA GLY A 91 18.23 19.11 -9.88
C GLY A 91 17.41 20.27 -9.32
N PHE A 92 16.15 20.02 -8.94
CA PHE A 92 15.26 21.05 -8.41
C PHE A 92 15.70 21.55 -7.04
N LEU A 93 15.49 22.86 -6.82
CA LEU A 93 15.39 23.45 -5.50
C LEU A 93 13.95 23.30 -5.01
N VAL A 94 13.77 23.20 -3.68
CA VAL A 94 12.48 23.02 -3.07
C VAL A 94 12.09 24.21 -2.20
N SER A 95 10.82 24.51 -2.12
CA SER A 95 10.20 25.40 -1.14
C SER A 95 9.10 24.63 -0.42
N ASP A 96 9.17 24.62 0.91
CA ASP A 96 8.26 23.92 1.79
C ASP A 96 7.57 24.94 2.69
N PRO A 97 6.31 25.30 2.39
CA PRO A 97 5.57 26.29 3.17
C PRO A 97 5.22 25.82 4.60
N GLU A 98 5.19 24.52 4.83
CA GLU A 98 4.92 23.95 6.16
C GLU A 98 6.11 24.11 7.12
N GLN A 99 7.30 24.34 6.58
CA GLN A 99 8.49 24.66 7.36
C GLN A 99 8.59 26.18 7.56
N ARG A 100 8.89 26.62 8.77
CA ARG A 100 8.98 28.05 9.15
C ARG A 100 10.00 28.87 8.35
N GLU A 101 10.88 28.23 7.63
CA GLU A 101 11.89 28.89 6.80
C GLU A 101 11.43 28.91 5.34
N THR A 102 11.10 30.07 4.83
CA THR A 102 10.72 30.29 3.44
C THR A 102 11.96 30.42 2.54
N GLY A 103 11.80 30.03 1.26
CA GLY A 103 12.80 30.20 0.20
C GLY A 103 13.41 28.88 -0.26
N ASP A 104 14.31 29.01 -1.25
CA ASP A 104 14.96 27.88 -1.89
C ASP A 104 15.87 27.11 -0.97
N LYS A 105 15.69 25.80 -0.96
CA LYS A 105 16.55 24.88 -0.23
C LYS A 105 16.95 23.69 -1.07
N GLU A 106 18.06 23.08 -0.68
CA GLU A 106 18.37 21.73 -1.10
C GLU A 106 17.34 20.77 -0.52
N TYR A 107 16.86 19.85 -1.36
CA TYR A 107 15.98 18.79 -0.90
C TYR A 107 16.66 17.89 0.13
N ARG A 108 15.93 17.53 1.16
CA ARG A 108 16.33 16.53 2.15
C ARG A 108 15.14 15.63 2.46
N SER A 109 15.32 14.35 2.25
CA SER A 109 14.33 13.29 2.48
C SER A 109 13.73 13.34 3.89
N GLU A 110 14.60 13.48 4.91
CA GLU A 110 14.17 13.55 6.31
C GLU A 110 13.30 14.77 6.61
N ALA A 111 13.54 15.89 5.90
CA ALA A 111 12.73 17.10 6.05
C ALA A 111 11.31 16.90 5.50
N LEU A 112 11.18 16.30 4.31
CA LEU A 112 9.88 15.93 3.73
C LEU A 112 9.12 14.98 4.65
N ILE A 113 9.76 13.88 5.08
CA ILE A 113 9.12 12.87 5.94
C ILE A 113 8.67 13.49 7.27
N SER A 114 9.53 14.29 7.93
CA SER A 114 9.21 14.90 9.22
C SER A 114 8.14 15.99 9.11
N GLY A 115 8.17 16.79 8.04
CA GLY A 115 7.18 17.84 7.76
C GLY A 115 5.80 17.24 7.56
N TRP A 116 5.72 16.25 6.68
CA TRP A 116 4.45 15.56 6.45
C TRP A 116 3.92 14.87 7.71
N ARG A 117 4.76 14.17 8.47
CA ARG A 117 4.35 13.51 9.72
C ARG A 117 3.77 14.49 10.73
N TYR A 118 4.38 15.67 10.85
CA TYR A 118 3.88 16.72 11.74
C TYR A 118 2.48 17.19 11.31
N GLY A 119 2.30 17.49 10.01
CA GLY A 119 0.99 17.88 9.47
C GLY A 119 -0.05 16.75 9.54
N ASN A 120 0.38 15.50 9.34
CA ASN A 120 -0.48 14.32 9.47
C ASN A 120 -0.98 14.13 10.92
N GLU A 121 -0.13 14.36 11.91
CA GLU A 121 -0.52 14.35 13.34
C GLU A 121 -1.53 15.45 13.64
N PHE A 122 -1.31 16.65 13.13
CA PHE A 122 -2.27 17.76 13.26
C PHE A 122 -3.61 17.43 12.58
N GLY A 123 -3.56 16.86 11.37
CA GLY A 123 -4.76 16.41 10.63
C GLY A 123 -5.56 15.37 11.39
N CYS A 124 -4.88 14.39 11.99
CA CYS A 124 -5.51 13.39 12.85
C CYS A 124 -6.17 14.03 14.08
N ALA A 125 -5.45 14.90 14.77
CA ALA A 125 -5.99 15.62 15.93
C ALA A 125 -7.24 16.44 15.60
N ALA A 126 -7.24 17.12 14.43
CA ALA A 126 -8.39 17.90 13.98
C ALA A 126 -9.60 17.01 13.65
N ALA A 127 -9.39 15.89 12.95
CA ALA A 127 -10.46 14.93 12.61
C ALA A 127 -11.07 14.28 13.86
N MET A 128 -10.28 14.08 14.92
CA MET A 128 -10.71 13.42 16.16
C MET A 128 -11.41 14.34 17.15
N LYS A 129 -11.29 15.66 17.00
CA LYS A 129 -11.92 16.65 17.91
C LYS A 129 -13.44 16.64 17.85
N ASN A 130 -14.02 16.38 16.70
CA ASN A 130 -15.48 16.38 16.52
C ASN A 130 -16.04 14.98 16.85
N LYS A 131 -16.59 14.83 18.07
CA LYS A 131 -17.12 13.53 18.53
C LYS A 131 -18.35 13.06 17.77
N GLU A 132 -19.13 13.96 17.18
CA GLU A 132 -20.38 13.64 16.47
C GLU A 132 -20.13 13.13 15.05
N ASP A 133 -19.07 13.61 14.42
CA ASP A 133 -18.69 13.27 13.04
C ASP A 133 -17.39 12.45 12.96
N ARG A 134 -17.04 11.71 14.03
CA ARG A 134 -15.83 10.88 13.99
C ARG A 134 -15.94 9.84 12.89
N PRO A 135 -14.98 9.78 11.96
CA PRO A 135 -14.98 8.71 10.98
C PRO A 135 -14.82 7.36 11.69
N GLU A 136 -15.44 6.32 11.13
CA GLU A 136 -15.19 4.96 11.60
C GLU A 136 -13.75 4.60 11.25
N LEU A 137 -12.86 4.68 12.24
CA LEU A 137 -11.44 4.47 12.08
C LEU A 137 -11.09 2.98 12.20
N ALA A 138 -10.13 2.58 11.41
CA ALA A 138 -9.40 1.34 11.57
C ALA A 138 -7.93 1.70 11.85
N TRP A 139 -7.28 0.98 12.76
CA TRP A 139 -5.86 1.21 13.06
C TRP A 139 -5.14 -0.07 13.43
N LEU A 140 -3.85 -0.09 13.15
CA LEU A 140 -2.91 -1.16 13.51
C LEU A 140 -1.60 -0.52 14.00
N PRO A 141 -0.76 -1.27 14.74
CA PRO A 141 0.59 -0.83 15.07
C PRO A 141 1.38 -0.43 13.82
N THR A 142 2.12 0.68 13.89
CA THR A 142 2.94 1.19 12.78
C THR A 142 3.83 0.12 12.17
N SER A 143 4.45 -0.72 13.01
CA SER A 143 5.29 -1.83 12.54
C SER A 143 4.51 -2.80 11.63
N ARG A 144 3.28 -3.13 12.02
CA ARG A 144 2.41 -4.03 11.25
C ARG A 144 1.98 -3.41 9.91
N LEU A 145 1.64 -2.12 9.92
CA LEU A 145 1.33 -1.37 8.69
C LEU A 145 2.52 -1.33 7.73
N HIS A 146 3.73 -1.10 8.25
CA HIS A 146 4.94 -1.09 7.44
C HIS A 146 5.28 -2.48 6.88
N ASP A 147 5.00 -3.57 7.60
CA ASP A 147 5.20 -4.93 7.08
C ASP A 147 4.23 -5.22 5.92
N VAL A 148 2.95 -4.86 6.07
CA VAL A 148 1.94 -4.96 5.01
C VAL A 148 2.33 -4.11 3.80
N TRP A 149 2.73 -2.87 4.03
CA TRP A 149 3.17 -1.98 2.96
C TRP A 149 4.38 -2.52 2.21
N ARG A 150 5.46 -2.92 2.90
CA ARG A 150 6.66 -3.47 2.26
C ARG A 150 6.35 -4.69 1.40
N TRP A 151 5.49 -5.58 1.90
CA TRP A 151 5.04 -6.75 1.14
C TRP A 151 4.31 -6.31 -0.13
N ASN A 152 3.27 -5.49 0.00
CA ASN A 152 2.43 -5.07 -1.11
C ASN A 152 3.21 -4.23 -2.13
N PHE A 153 4.09 -3.35 -1.68
CA PHE A 153 4.96 -2.56 -2.55
C PHE A 153 5.91 -3.42 -3.38
N GLY A 154 6.48 -4.47 -2.78
CA GLY A 154 7.38 -5.39 -3.47
C GLY A 154 6.69 -6.50 -4.28
N ARG A 155 5.38 -6.68 -4.09
CA ARG A 155 4.61 -7.82 -4.61
C ARG A 155 4.69 -7.97 -6.13
N GLU A 156 4.45 -6.90 -6.86
CA GLU A 156 4.43 -6.93 -8.33
C GLU A 156 5.79 -7.31 -8.93
N SER A 157 6.87 -6.79 -8.36
CA SER A 157 8.23 -7.15 -8.78
C SER A 157 8.53 -8.62 -8.48
N LEU A 158 8.11 -9.12 -7.32
CA LEU A 158 8.25 -10.53 -6.97
C LEU A 158 7.41 -11.42 -7.89
N GLN A 159 6.15 -11.05 -8.17
CA GLN A 159 5.29 -11.79 -9.10
C GLN A 159 5.89 -11.85 -10.51
N ARG A 160 6.43 -10.73 -11.02
CA ARG A 160 7.12 -10.71 -12.33
C ARG A 160 8.33 -11.63 -12.36
N ALA A 161 9.11 -11.66 -11.29
CA ALA A 161 10.29 -12.53 -11.19
C ALA A 161 9.94 -14.02 -11.15
N LEU A 162 8.78 -14.38 -10.58
CA LEU A 162 8.30 -15.76 -10.47
C LEU A 162 7.43 -16.20 -11.66
N GLY A 163 6.93 -15.25 -12.44
CA GLY A 163 6.03 -15.52 -13.57
C GLY A 163 4.76 -16.23 -13.10
N GLU A 164 4.36 -17.27 -13.83
CA GLU A 164 3.18 -18.10 -13.54
C GLU A 164 3.48 -19.28 -12.60
N ALA A 165 4.76 -19.50 -12.24
CA ALA A 165 5.16 -20.65 -11.45
C ALA A 165 4.63 -20.60 -10.01
N GLN A 166 4.49 -19.42 -9.46
CA GLN A 166 3.99 -19.19 -8.11
C GLN A 166 3.13 -17.93 -8.06
N PHE A 167 2.09 -17.99 -7.25
CA PHE A 167 1.23 -16.83 -6.99
C PHE A 167 1.76 -16.02 -5.81
N VAL A 168 1.76 -14.69 -5.94
CA VAL A 168 2.12 -13.74 -4.87
C VAL A 168 0.89 -12.93 -4.50
N PRO A 169 0.17 -13.30 -3.43
CA PRO A 169 -1.04 -12.60 -3.03
C PRO A 169 -0.75 -11.22 -2.46
N ARG A 170 -1.67 -10.27 -2.66
CA ARG A 170 -1.72 -9.01 -1.95
C ARG A 170 -2.26 -9.23 -0.53
N ILE A 171 -1.67 -8.59 0.48
CA ILE A 171 -2.27 -8.50 1.80
C ILE A 171 -3.40 -7.47 1.74
N ILE A 172 -4.57 -7.86 2.21
CA ILE A 172 -5.75 -7.00 2.30
C ILE A 172 -6.15 -6.80 3.75
N PHE A 173 -6.73 -5.62 4.03
CA PHE A 173 -7.36 -5.34 5.30
C PHE A 173 -8.85 -5.67 5.21
N VAL A 174 -9.34 -6.42 6.16
CA VAL A 174 -10.75 -6.78 6.25
C VAL A 174 -11.25 -6.62 7.68
N ARG A 175 -12.50 -6.21 7.81
CA ARG A 175 -13.23 -6.30 9.07
C ARG A 175 -13.96 -7.65 9.09
N LEU A 176 -13.50 -8.53 9.96
CA LEU A 176 -14.02 -9.88 10.10
C LEU A 176 -14.77 -9.99 11.42
N SER A 177 -16.10 -10.12 11.36
CA SER A 177 -16.97 -10.13 12.56
C SER A 177 -16.71 -8.95 13.51
N GLY A 178 -16.42 -7.77 12.95
CA GLY A 178 -16.14 -6.53 13.69
C GLY A 178 -14.66 -6.25 13.99
N ALA A 179 -13.79 -7.24 13.96
CA ALA A 179 -12.35 -7.06 14.19
C ALA A 179 -11.61 -6.72 12.89
N LEU A 180 -10.67 -5.78 12.95
CA LEU A 180 -9.74 -5.50 11.86
C LEU A 180 -8.67 -6.60 11.82
N VAL A 181 -8.50 -7.24 10.67
CA VAL A 181 -7.51 -8.28 10.45
C VAL A 181 -6.84 -8.13 9.08
N THR A 182 -5.65 -8.70 8.94
CA THR A 182 -4.97 -8.85 7.66
C THR A 182 -5.28 -10.23 7.05
N ALA A 183 -5.48 -10.27 5.73
CA ALA A 183 -5.75 -11.52 5.04
C ALA A 183 -5.07 -11.59 3.68
N VAL A 184 -4.83 -12.80 3.18
CA VAL A 184 -4.43 -13.06 1.79
C VAL A 184 -5.29 -14.14 1.18
N VAL A 185 -5.48 -14.08 -0.14
CA VAL A 185 -6.19 -15.12 -0.89
C VAL A 185 -5.21 -16.23 -1.27
N TRP A 186 -5.57 -17.48 -0.97
CA TRP A 186 -4.80 -18.68 -1.36
C TRP A 186 -5.73 -19.69 -2.03
N PRO A 187 -5.92 -19.63 -3.38
CA PRO A 187 -6.87 -20.48 -4.10
C PRO A 187 -6.38 -21.93 -4.13
N ASP A 188 -7.23 -22.88 -3.71
CA ASP A 188 -7.01 -24.34 -3.83
C ASP A 188 -5.59 -24.83 -3.40
N GLY A 189 -4.88 -24.06 -2.57
CA GLY A 189 -3.52 -24.41 -2.16
C GLY A 189 -2.49 -24.42 -3.29
N ILE A 190 -2.65 -23.55 -4.31
CA ILE A 190 -1.69 -23.43 -5.43
C ILE A 190 -0.29 -23.02 -4.95
N PRO A 191 0.77 -23.33 -5.73
CA PRO A 191 2.12 -22.83 -5.46
C PRO A 191 2.10 -21.31 -5.25
N SER A 192 2.66 -20.84 -4.14
CA SER A 192 2.56 -19.43 -3.75
C SER A 192 3.71 -18.99 -2.87
N VAL A 193 3.99 -17.70 -2.84
CA VAL A 193 4.79 -17.10 -1.77
C VAL A 193 3.83 -16.40 -0.81
N LEU A 194 3.63 -16.96 0.38
CA LEU A 194 2.61 -16.50 1.33
C LEU A 194 3.23 -15.64 2.44
N PRO A 195 2.84 -14.37 2.60
CA PRO A 195 3.22 -13.58 3.77
C PRO A 195 2.47 -14.07 5.01
N ARG A 196 3.05 -13.84 6.18
CA ARG A 196 2.34 -14.10 7.44
C ARG A 196 1.26 -13.03 7.66
N VAL A 197 0.03 -13.49 7.86
CA VAL A 197 -1.18 -12.68 8.07
C VAL A 197 -2.03 -13.26 9.20
N ASP A 198 -3.15 -12.63 9.51
CA ASP A 198 -4.07 -13.16 10.52
C ASP A 198 -4.95 -14.27 9.92
N TYR A 199 -5.39 -14.12 8.67
CA TYR A 199 -6.29 -15.07 8.01
C TYR A 199 -5.87 -15.39 6.57
N LEU A 200 -6.11 -16.63 6.18
CA LEU A 200 -6.13 -17.07 4.78
C LEU A 200 -7.57 -17.09 4.28
N VAL A 201 -7.78 -16.54 3.09
CA VAL A 201 -9.03 -16.63 2.35
C VAL A 201 -8.85 -17.73 1.30
N ILE A 202 -9.29 -18.93 1.63
CA ILE A 202 -9.12 -20.10 0.76
C ILE A 202 -10.33 -20.19 -0.17
N GLY A 203 -10.10 -19.80 -1.44
CA GLY A 203 -11.05 -20.05 -2.52
C GLY A 203 -10.96 -21.52 -2.95
N ARG A 204 -12.05 -22.26 -2.85
CA ARG A 204 -12.12 -23.65 -3.28
C ARG A 204 -12.89 -23.79 -4.58
N GLU A 205 -12.23 -24.27 -5.60
CA GLU A 205 -12.83 -24.67 -6.86
C GLU A 205 -12.59 -26.15 -7.13
N GLU A 206 -11.33 -26.57 -7.11
CA GLU A 206 -10.94 -27.96 -7.26
C GLU A 206 -11.30 -28.79 -6.01
N PHE A 207 -11.01 -28.26 -4.82
CA PHE A 207 -11.24 -28.91 -3.54
C PHE A 207 -12.58 -28.56 -2.90
N ALA A 208 -13.48 -27.93 -3.67
CA ALA A 208 -14.82 -27.62 -3.19
C ALA A 208 -15.65 -28.87 -2.87
N PRO A 209 -16.53 -28.84 -1.85
CA PRO A 209 -17.44 -29.94 -1.53
C PRO A 209 -18.27 -30.35 -2.74
N ARG A 210 -18.33 -31.66 -3.02
CA ARG A 210 -19.17 -32.20 -4.08
C ARG A 210 -20.63 -32.30 -3.57
N THR A 211 -21.55 -31.69 -4.27
CA THR A 211 -22.98 -32.00 -4.16
C THR A 211 -23.33 -32.99 -5.25
N ILE A 212 -24.47 -33.69 -5.11
CA ILE A 212 -24.91 -34.79 -6.02
C ILE A 212 -24.89 -34.36 -7.50
N PHE A 213 -25.02 -33.08 -7.83
CA PHE A 213 -25.13 -32.59 -9.21
C PHE A 213 -24.11 -31.53 -9.62
N ARG A 214 -23.33 -30.89 -8.73
CA ARG A 214 -22.36 -29.84 -9.07
C ARG A 214 -21.25 -29.70 -8.01
N LYS A 215 -20.00 -29.43 -8.42
CA LYS A 215 -19.00 -28.81 -7.55
C LYS A 215 -19.47 -27.41 -7.22
N ARG A 216 -19.58 -27.06 -5.94
CA ARG A 216 -19.97 -25.74 -5.51
C ARG A 216 -18.72 -24.97 -5.08
N LYS A 217 -18.24 -24.05 -5.95
CA LYS A 217 -17.21 -23.10 -5.57
C LYS A 217 -17.61 -22.39 -4.30
N ASP A 218 -16.71 -22.29 -3.34
CA ASP A 218 -16.92 -21.52 -2.12
C ASP A 218 -15.65 -20.88 -1.63
N THR A 219 -15.75 -20.09 -0.58
CA THR A 219 -14.64 -19.40 0.07
C THR A 219 -14.73 -19.64 1.56
N VAL A 220 -13.60 -19.92 2.19
CA VAL A 220 -13.48 -20.17 3.62
C VAL A 220 -12.40 -19.27 4.20
N PHE A 221 -12.71 -18.64 5.34
CA PHE A 221 -11.73 -17.89 6.14
C PHE A 221 -11.12 -18.85 7.17
N VAL A 222 -9.80 -18.94 7.17
CA VAL A 222 -9.02 -19.83 8.02
C VAL A 222 -7.99 -19.01 8.77
N GLU A 223 -7.88 -19.18 10.07
CA GLU A 223 -6.81 -18.55 10.84
C GLU A 223 -5.45 -19.03 10.35
N TRP A 224 -4.47 -18.13 10.31
CA TRP A 224 -3.10 -18.49 9.92
C TRP A 224 -2.58 -19.68 10.73
N THR A 225 -2.85 -19.69 12.03
CA THR A 225 -2.40 -20.73 12.97
C THR A 225 -2.88 -22.14 12.62
N GLU A 226 -4.04 -22.27 11.99
CA GLU A 226 -4.57 -23.56 11.53
C GLU A 226 -3.82 -24.09 10.30
N ALA A 227 -3.43 -23.19 9.39
CA ALA A 227 -2.73 -23.54 8.15
C ALA A 227 -1.20 -23.59 8.31
N GLU A 228 -0.63 -22.88 9.29
CA GLU A 228 0.81 -22.72 9.49
C GLU A 228 1.60 -24.05 9.53
N PRO A 229 1.11 -25.13 10.17
CA PRO A 229 1.83 -26.42 10.15
C PRO A 229 2.02 -26.98 8.75
N PHE A 230 1.04 -26.85 7.87
CA PHE A 230 1.10 -27.32 6.48
C PHE A 230 1.99 -26.40 5.64
N ILE A 231 1.85 -25.10 5.80
CA ILE A 231 2.67 -24.10 5.10
C ILE A 231 4.14 -24.28 5.46
N THR A 232 4.47 -24.37 6.74
CA THR A 232 5.85 -24.56 7.22
C THR A 232 6.45 -25.87 6.74
N LYS A 233 5.69 -26.97 6.77
CA LYS A 233 6.14 -28.27 6.32
C LYS A 233 6.53 -28.31 4.84
N HIS A 234 5.79 -27.60 4.00
CA HIS A 234 5.97 -27.60 2.54
C HIS A 234 6.72 -26.38 2.00
N SER A 235 7.09 -25.45 2.87
CA SER A 235 7.92 -24.31 2.48
C SER A 235 9.36 -24.73 2.24
N SER A 236 9.92 -24.33 1.09
CA SER A 236 11.34 -24.48 0.77
C SER A 236 12.23 -23.45 1.51
N GLY A 237 11.63 -22.50 2.22
CA GLY A 237 12.29 -21.40 2.92
C GLY A 237 11.46 -20.13 2.89
N LYS A 238 12.13 -19.00 3.13
CA LYS A 238 11.51 -17.67 3.02
C LYS A 238 11.99 -16.93 1.78
N ARG A 239 11.08 -16.20 1.14
CA ARG A 239 11.36 -15.29 0.03
C ARG A 239 10.65 -13.97 0.29
N ASN A 240 11.39 -12.86 0.37
CA ASN A 240 10.85 -11.55 0.76
C ASN A 240 9.93 -11.63 2.00
N GLU A 241 10.40 -12.32 3.05
CA GLU A 241 9.66 -12.58 4.30
C GLU A 241 8.43 -13.52 4.15
N GLY A 242 8.05 -13.92 2.95
CA GLY A 242 6.98 -14.90 2.70
C GLY A 242 7.48 -16.33 2.69
N PHE A 243 6.59 -17.27 2.99
CA PHE A 243 6.83 -18.73 2.90
C PHE A 243 6.77 -19.18 1.44
N ASP A 244 7.86 -19.72 0.94
CA ASP A 244 7.99 -20.16 -0.46
C ASP A 244 7.42 -21.57 -0.63
N LEU A 245 6.24 -21.68 -1.24
CA LEU A 245 5.56 -22.93 -1.56
C LEU A 245 5.72 -23.24 -3.05
N SER A 246 6.82 -23.94 -3.40
CA SER A 246 7.25 -24.18 -4.80
C SER A 246 7.06 -25.64 -5.24
N TYR A 247 5.92 -26.26 -4.94
CA TYR A 247 5.58 -27.61 -5.40
C TYR A 247 4.89 -27.59 -6.78
N ALA A 248 5.09 -28.68 -7.56
CA ALA A 248 4.46 -28.81 -8.89
C ALA A 248 2.95 -29.14 -8.79
N ASN A 249 2.53 -29.89 -7.76
CA ASN A 249 1.15 -30.23 -7.47
C ASN A 249 0.86 -30.01 -6.00
N CYS A 250 -0.36 -29.62 -5.66
CA CYS A 250 -0.76 -29.43 -4.28
C CYS A 250 -0.50 -30.70 -3.45
N PRO A 251 0.29 -30.63 -2.36
CA PRO A 251 0.55 -31.77 -1.49
C PRO A 251 -0.73 -32.39 -0.93
N THR A 252 -0.75 -33.71 -0.80
CA THR A 252 -1.94 -34.47 -0.39
C THR A 252 -2.52 -34.02 0.94
N ASP A 253 -1.67 -33.68 1.90
CA ASP A 253 -2.09 -33.21 3.22
C ASP A 253 -2.66 -31.77 3.18
N ILE A 254 -2.10 -30.87 2.36
CA ILE A 254 -2.69 -29.55 2.08
C ILE A 254 -4.06 -29.73 1.42
N ALA A 255 -4.15 -30.60 0.40
CA ALA A 255 -5.41 -30.87 -0.29
C ALA A 255 -6.46 -31.48 0.67
N HIS A 256 -6.07 -32.36 1.58
CA HIS A 256 -6.95 -32.92 2.62
C HIS A 256 -7.39 -31.84 3.62
N PHE A 257 -6.46 -31.02 4.09
CA PHE A 257 -6.77 -29.89 4.96
C PHE A 257 -7.82 -28.98 4.31
N ILE A 258 -7.59 -28.53 3.07
CA ILE A 258 -8.50 -27.61 2.37
C ILE A 258 -9.88 -28.25 2.15
N ARG A 259 -9.95 -29.54 1.79
CA ARG A 259 -11.23 -30.27 1.62
C ARG A 259 -11.99 -30.41 2.93
N GLY A 260 -11.26 -30.60 4.04
CA GLY A 260 -11.84 -30.77 5.39
C GLY A 260 -12.38 -29.48 6.01
N LEU A 261 -12.05 -28.31 5.47
CA LEU A 261 -12.49 -27.02 6.01
C LEU A 261 -14.02 -26.91 5.99
N VAL A 262 -14.58 -26.58 7.14
CA VAL A 262 -16.01 -26.31 7.28
C VAL A 262 -16.32 -24.92 6.72
N ARG A 263 -17.32 -24.85 5.86
CA ARG A 263 -17.75 -23.56 5.31
C ARG A 263 -18.22 -22.65 6.43
N ASN A 264 -17.56 -21.52 6.56
CA ASN A 264 -17.98 -20.43 7.42
C ASN A 264 -18.51 -19.26 6.57
N LYS A 265 -19.33 -18.40 7.15
CA LYS A 265 -19.84 -17.20 6.53
C LYS A 265 -19.74 -16.04 7.53
N PRO A 266 -18.53 -15.64 7.91
CA PRO A 266 -18.41 -14.49 8.79
C PRO A 266 -18.94 -13.23 8.11
N SER A 267 -19.32 -12.23 8.90
CA SER A 267 -19.54 -10.89 8.37
C SER A 267 -18.19 -10.31 7.95
N VAL A 268 -18.05 -9.97 6.66
CA VAL A 268 -16.80 -9.48 6.08
C VAL A 268 -17.04 -8.20 5.31
N SER A 269 -16.23 -7.17 5.57
CA SER A 269 -16.14 -5.98 4.74
C SER A 269 -14.67 -5.64 4.49
N GLY A 270 -14.33 -5.27 3.25
CA GLY A 270 -12.99 -4.76 2.90
C GLY A 270 -12.78 -3.37 3.48
N ILE A 271 -11.56 -3.06 3.86
CA ILE A 271 -11.12 -1.73 4.26
C ILE A 271 -10.02 -1.30 3.31
N SER A 272 -10.15 -0.07 2.78
CA SER A 272 -9.11 0.49 1.92
C SER A 272 -7.83 0.74 2.73
N PRO A 273 -6.64 0.41 2.20
CA PRO A 273 -5.38 0.57 2.93
C PRO A 273 -5.14 2.00 3.43
N ASP A 274 -5.58 3.01 2.67
CA ASP A 274 -5.47 4.43 3.04
C ASP A 274 -6.34 4.84 4.24
N GLN A 275 -7.25 3.97 4.68
CA GLN A 275 -8.15 4.18 5.83
C GLN A 275 -7.69 3.45 7.10
N VAL A 276 -6.58 2.73 7.06
CA VAL A 276 -6.02 2.03 8.22
C VAL A 276 -4.83 2.83 8.76
N LEU A 277 -5.04 3.52 9.88
CA LEU A 277 -4.07 4.44 10.45
C LEU A 277 -3.13 3.76 11.44
N ASP A 278 -2.07 4.46 11.80
CA ASP A 278 -1.12 4.04 12.83
C ASP A 278 -1.77 4.13 14.22
N SER A 279 -1.78 3.04 15.00
CA SER A 279 -2.35 3.03 16.35
C SER A 279 -1.68 4.08 17.23
N GLU A 280 -0.35 4.22 17.14
CA GLU A 280 0.44 5.18 17.91
C GLU A 280 0.07 6.65 17.63
N LEU A 281 -0.55 6.90 16.46
CA LEU A 281 -1.10 8.20 16.11
C LEU A 281 -2.52 8.37 16.66
N VAL A 282 -3.39 7.38 16.44
CA VAL A 282 -4.82 7.46 16.77
C VAL A 282 -5.05 7.45 18.27
N GLU A 283 -4.33 6.59 19.03
CA GLU A 283 -4.46 6.41 20.48
C GLU A 283 -4.13 7.67 21.29
N LYS A 284 -3.43 8.65 20.68
CA LYS A 284 -3.20 9.96 21.32
C LYS A 284 -4.48 10.80 21.47
N TYR A 285 -5.52 10.49 20.70
CA TYR A 285 -6.72 11.34 20.55
C TYR A 285 -8.05 10.61 20.82
N ILE A 286 -8.02 9.32 21.16
CA ILE A 286 -9.16 8.57 21.65
C ILE A 286 -9.12 8.47 23.15
#